data_6c3141b25ee2476c7b225cc1bfb24bb1
#
_entry.id   6c3141b25ee2476c7b225cc1bfb24bb1
#
_cell.length_a   1.000
_cell.length_b   1.000
_cell.length_c   1.000
_cell.angle_alpha   90.00
_cell.angle_beta   90.00
_cell.angle_gamma   90.00
#
_symmetry.space_group_name_H-M   'P 1'
#
loop_
_entity.id
_entity.type
_entity.pdbx_description
1 polymer ?
#
loop_
_entity_poly.entity_id
_entity_poly.type
_entity_poly.pdbx_seq_one_letter_code
_entity_poly.pdbx_strand_id
1 'polypeptide(L)'
;MLAARNSYAAPLLAQGVEKLYYAIVEGELPLGPGVIDAPIGRQGDSIIGRCVTTEGKPSRTEYTILKAKNGLSLAACVPVTGRTHQIRVHFASLGHPLAGDDLYGGHRERVGRQALHCAKQTYTIPAYTPMPDGIVIDWEAPRQRITVESPLPADLQALLTD
;
A
#
# COMPACT_ATOMS: atom_id res chain seq x y z
N MET A 1 3.09 10.14 6.28
CA MET A 1 3.17 8.91 7.10
C MET A 1 2.51 9.20 8.44
N LEU A 2 1.52 8.39 8.85
CA LEU A 2 0.91 8.47 10.17
C LEU A 2 1.80 7.74 11.18
N ALA A 3 2.17 8.42 12.26
CA ALA A 3 2.95 7.82 13.33
C ALA A 3 2.24 8.08 14.68
N ALA A 4 1.96 7.00 15.41
CA ALA A 4 1.45 7.09 16.76
C ALA A 4 2.58 7.51 17.71
N ARG A 5 2.36 8.54 18.53
CA ARG A 5 3.34 9.02 19.50
C ARG A 5 3.27 8.27 20.85
N ASN A 6 2.27 7.40 21.02
CA ASN A 6 2.12 6.58 22.23
C ASN A 6 1.35 5.29 21.92
N SER A 7 1.33 4.36 22.87
CA SER A 7 0.68 3.04 22.74
C SER A 7 -0.84 3.10 22.61
N TYR A 8 -1.48 4.16 23.07
CA TYR A 8 -2.94 4.33 22.94
C TYR A 8 -3.35 4.81 21.56
N ALA A 9 -2.55 5.66 20.93
CA ALA A 9 -2.84 6.18 19.58
C ALA A 9 -2.65 5.11 18.49
N ALA A 10 -1.74 4.16 18.68
CA ALA A 10 -1.44 3.16 17.68
C ALA A 10 -2.65 2.28 17.30
N PRO A 11 -3.41 1.68 18.22
CA PRO A 11 -4.61 0.91 17.89
C PRO A 11 -5.73 1.78 17.27
N LEU A 12 -5.89 3.02 17.73
CA LEU A 12 -6.90 3.95 17.20
C LEU A 12 -6.61 4.33 15.74
N LEU A 13 -5.34 4.55 15.41
CA LEU A 13 -4.90 4.85 14.04
C LEU A 13 -4.89 3.62 13.14
N ALA A 14 -4.84 2.41 13.69
CA ALA A 14 -4.85 1.18 12.92
C ALA A 14 -6.25 0.73 12.47
N GLN A 15 -7.29 1.18 13.17
CA GLN A 15 -8.68 0.82 12.87
C GLN A 15 -9.28 1.72 11.79
N GLY A 16 -9.83 1.10 10.73
CA GLY A 16 -10.59 1.81 9.71
C GLY A 16 -9.76 2.74 8.82
N VAL A 17 -8.46 2.48 8.65
CA VAL A 17 -7.63 3.25 7.72
C VAL A 17 -7.83 2.70 6.31
N GLU A 18 -8.47 3.49 5.46
CA GLU A 18 -8.53 3.23 4.03
C GLU A 18 -7.25 3.73 3.36
N LYS A 19 -6.69 2.93 2.48
CA LYS A 19 -5.44 3.28 1.78
C LYS A 19 -5.56 3.01 0.30
N LEU A 20 -5.09 3.97 -0.51
CA LEU A 20 -4.90 3.79 -1.93
C LEU A 20 -3.40 3.88 -2.23
N TYR A 21 -2.89 2.90 -2.94
CA TYR A 21 -1.51 2.89 -3.43
C TYR A 21 -1.49 2.94 -4.95
N TYR A 22 -0.48 3.60 -5.49
CA TYR A 22 -0.05 3.38 -6.86
C TYR A 22 1.16 2.45 -6.87
N ALA A 23 1.08 1.41 -7.67
CA ALA A 23 2.17 0.47 -7.94
C ALA A 23 2.47 0.47 -9.43
N ILE A 24 3.75 0.50 -9.81
CA ILE A 24 4.16 0.28 -11.18
C ILE A 24 4.79 -1.10 -11.22
N VAL A 25 4.16 -2.01 -11.96
CA VAL A 25 4.57 -3.41 -12.07
C VAL A 25 5.19 -3.68 -13.44
N GLU A 26 6.07 -4.66 -13.52
CA GLU A 26 6.68 -5.10 -14.75
C GLU A 26 5.72 -5.96 -15.58
N GLY A 27 5.74 -5.75 -16.88
CA GLY A 27 4.81 -6.35 -17.83
C GLY A 27 3.57 -5.49 -18.12
N GLU A 28 2.95 -5.75 -19.26
CA GLU A 28 1.72 -5.07 -19.67
C GLU A 28 0.51 -5.93 -19.33
N LEU A 29 -0.19 -5.54 -18.28
CA LEU A 29 -1.42 -6.15 -17.81
C LEU A 29 -2.64 -5.54 -18.53
N PRO A 30 -3.71 -6.32 -18.76
CA PRO A 30 -4.97 -5.79 -19.28
C PRO A 30 -5.51 -4.65 -18.40
N LEU A 31 -6.03 -3.60 -19.05
CA LEU A 31 -6.68 -2.50 -18.34
C LEU A 31 -7.93 -2.99 -17.61
N GLY A 32 -8.22 -2.41 -16.46
CA GLY A 32 -9.41 -2.70 -15.70
C GLY A 32 -9.15 -3.32 -14.32
N PRO A 33 -10.23 -3.73 -13.64
CA PRO A 33 -10.15 -4.21 -12.26
C PRO A 33 -9.66 -5.66 -12.18
N GLY A 34 -9.03 -5.97 -11.05
CA GLY A 34 -8.63 -7.32 -10.67
C GLY A 34 -8.54 -7.47 -9.16
N VAL A 35 -8.42 -8.69 -8.72
CA VAL A 35 -8.30 -9.05 -7.30
C VAL A 35 -7.23 -10.11 -7.16
N ILE A 36 -6.36 -9.94 -6.16
CA ILE A 36 -5.44 -10.98 -5.71
C ILE A 36 -5.88 -11.38 -4.31
N ASP A 37 -6.38 -12.59 -4.18
CA ASP A 37 -6.83 -13.19 -2.92
C ASP A 37 -5.96 -14.41 -2.65
N ALA A 38 -4.83 -14.18 -2.00
CA ALA A 38 -3.81 -15.20 -1.79
C ALA A 38 -3.14 -15.00 -0.42
N PRO A 39 -3.10 -16.06 0.43
CA PRO A 39 -2.55 -15.94 1.77
C PRO A 39 -1.03 -15.69 1.73
N ILE A 40 -0.56 -14.82 2.65
CA ILE A 40 0.84 -14.41 2.74
C ILE A 40 1.47 -14.94 4.03
N GLY A 41 2.59 -15.63 3.90
CA GLY A 41 3.43 -16.12 4.98
C GLY A 41 4.87 -15.61 4.91
N ARG A 42 5.72 -16.13 5.78
CA ARG A 42 7.17 -15.93 5.72
C ARG A 42 7.77 -16.77 4.58
N GLN A 43 8.80 -16.26 3.94
CA GLN A 43 9.56 -17.00 2.94
C GLN A 43 10.69 -17.76 3.65
N GLY A 44 10.44 -19.03 3.98
CA GLY A 44 11.40 -19.85 4.71
C GLY A 44 11.89 -19.18 5.99
N ASP A 45 13.20 -19.20 6.24
CA ASP A 45 13.85 -18.59 7.41
C ASP A 45 14.11 -17.08 7.25
N SER A 46 13.64 -16.47 6.17
CA SER A 46 13.85 -15.04 5.93
C SER A 46 13.13 -14.18 6.99
N ILE A 47 13.87 -13.24 7.59
CA ILE A 47 13.31 -12.28 8.54
C ILE A 47 12.41 -11.28 7.83
N ILE A 48 12.78 -10.86 6.61
CA ILE A 48 12.10 -9.82 5.82
C ILE A 48 11.22 -10.39 4.71
N GLY A 49 11.65 -11.46 4.03
CA GLY A 49 10.96 -12.04 2.89
C GLY A 49 9.57 -12.57 3.23
N ARG A 50 8.64 -12.40 2.31
CA ARG A 50 7.28 -12.92 2.37
C ARG A 50 6.98 -13.66 1.07
N CYS A 51 6.06 -14.60 1.10
CA CYS A 51 5.60 -15.30 -0.10
C CYS A 51 4.11 -15.64 0.02
N VAL A 52 3.48 -15.90 -1.10
CA VAL A 52 2.17 -16.55 -1.13
C VAL A 52 2.35 -18.00 -0.73
N THR A 53 1.61 -18.45 0.28
CA THR A 53 1.63 -19.83 0.78
C THR A 53 0.33 -20.18 1.46
N THR A 54 -0.13 -21.41 1.34
CA THR A 54 -1.36 -21.93 1.97
C THR A 54 -1.36 -21.81 3.49
N GLU A 55 -0.18 -21.84 4.10
CA GLU A 55 0.02 -21.67 5.55
C GLU A 55 0.02 -20.20 5.99
N GLY A 56 -0.10 -19.28 5.03
CA GLY A 56 -0.07 -17.85 5.25
C GLY A 56 -1.34 -17.31 5.89
N LYS A 57 -1.27 -16.04 6.29
CA LYS A 57 -2.47 -15.31 6.76
C LYS A 57 -3.30 -14.86 5.57
N PRO A 58 -4.64 -14.98 5.60
CA PRO A 58 -5.52 -14.48 4.56
C PRO A 58 -5.16 -13.04 4.17
N SER A 59 -5.02 -12.81 2.88
CA SER A 59 -4.57 -11.53 2.34
C SER A 59 -5.27 -11.25 1.03
N ARG A 60 -5.84 -10.04 0.88
CA ARG A 60 -6.61 -9.63 -0.30
C ARG A 60 -6.22 -8.23 -0.72
N THR A 61 -5.89 -8.06 -1.99
CA THR A 61 -5.61 -6.79 -2.65
C THR A 61 -6.54 -6.64 -3.85
N GLU A 62 -7.33 -5.58 -3.85
CA GLU A 62 -8.09 -5.15 -5.02
C GLU A 62 -7.24 -4.15 -5.79
N TYR A 63 -7.27 -4.22 -7.12
CA TYR A 63 -6.51 -3.32 -7.96
C TYR A 63 -7.25 -2.96 -9.24
N THR A 64 -6.84 -1.87 -9.86
CA THR A 64 -7.27 -1.49 -11.21
C THR A 64 -6.04 -1.09 -12.01
N ILE A 65 -5.82 -1.71 -13.16
CA ILE A 65 -4.77 -1.30 -14.09
C ILE A 65 -5.28 -0.05 -14.83
N LEU A 66 -4.60 1.06 -14.61
CA LEU A 66 -4.95 2.38 -15.15
C LEU A 66 -4.26 2.67 -16.47
N LYS A 67 -3.05 2.14 -16.66
CA LYS A 67 -2.22 2.35 -17.85
C LYS A 67 -1.27 1.16 -18.01
N ALA A 68 -1.05 0.76 -19.26
CA ALA A 68 -0.02 -0.21 -19.62
C ALA A 68 0.77 0.34 -20.80
N LYS A 69 2.09 0.43 -20.67
CA LYS A 69 2.97 0.99 -21.70
C LYS A 69 4.44 0.65 -21.42
N ASN A 70 5.21 0.44 -22.46
CA ASN A 70 6.67 0.24 -22.39
C ASN A 70 7.10 -0.93 -21.50
N GLY A 71 6.30 -2.01 -21.47
CA GLY A 71 6.57 -3.17 -20.64
C GLY A 71 6.29 -2.94 -19.15
N LEU A 72 5.52 -1.90 -18.79
CA LEU A 72 5.11 -1.57 -17.43
C LEU A 72 3.60 -1.36 -17.34
N SER A 73 3.04 -1.55 -16.16
CA SER A 73 1.64 -1.25 -15.87
C SER A 73 1.51 -0.43 -14.59
N LEU A 74 0.69 0.63 -14.64
CA LEU A 74 0.28 1.39 -13.46
C LEU A 74 -0.97 0.77 -12.85
N ALA A 75 -0.88 0.31 -11.63
CA ALA A 75 -1.99 -0.22 -10.86
C ALA A 75 -2.36 0.72 -9.70
N ALA A 76 -3.66 1.04 -9.58
CA ALA A 76 -4.24 1.59 -8.36
C ALA A 76 -4.65 0.43 -7.46
N CYS A 77 -4.11 0.35 -6.25
CA CYS A 77 -4.24 -0.80 -5.35
C CYS A 77 -4.90 -0.41 -4.04
N VAL A 78 -5.92 -1.15 -3.65
CA VAL A 78 -6.58 -1.06 -2.34
C VAL A 78 -6.32 -2.35 -1.57
N PRO A 79 -5.41 -2.34 -0.58
CA PRO A 79 -5.21 -3.50 0.27
C PRO A 79 -6.36 -3.63 1.27
N VAL A 80 -7.21 -4.65 1.09
CA VAL A 80 -8.32 -4.98 2.00
C VAL A 80 -7.80 -5.50 3.34
N THR A 81 -6.67 -6.16 3.32
CA THR A 81 -5.89 -6.59 4.50
C THR A 81 -4.56 -5.84 4.55
N GLY A 82 -3.86 -5.86 5.68
CA GLY A 82 -2.61 -5.12 5.89
C GLY A 82 -1.42 -6.01 6.23
N ARG A 83 -1.03 -6.96 5.37
CA ARG A 83 0.14 -7.83 5.62
C ARG A 83 1.43 -7.14 5.17
N THR A 84 2.52 -7.49 5.82
CA THR A 84 3.85 -7.00 5.44
C THR A 84 4.12 -7.30 3.96
N HIS A 85 4.55 -6.29 3.21
CA HIS A 85 4.87 -6.37 1.78
C HIS A 85 3.71 -6.86 0.88
N GLN A 86 2.46 -6.79 1.33
CA GLN A 86 1.32 -7.41 0.68
C GLN A 86 1.23 -7.14 -0.82
N ILE A 87 1.20 -5.87 -1.24
CA ILE A 87 1.07 -5.48 -2.67
C ILE A 87 2.27 -6.03 -3.46
N ARG A 88 3.48 -5.91 -2.92
CA ARG A 88 4.72 -6.37 -3.54
C ARG A 88 4.70 -7.88 -3.81
N VAL A 89 4.35 -8.66 -2.77
CA VAL A 89 4.28 -10.13 -2.83
C VAL A 89 3.16 -10.59 -3.76
N HIS A 90 2.00 -9.95 -3.69
CA HIS A 90 0.87 -10.30 -4.53
C HIS A 90 1.19 -10.16 -6.02
N PHE A 91 1.71 -9.01 -6.46
CA PHE A 91 2.07 -8.83 -7.86
C PHE A 91 3.24 -9.73 -8.29
N ALA A 92 4.23 -9.92 -7.44
CA ALA A 92 5.33 -10.87 -7.71
C ALA A 92 4.81 -12.30 -7.89
N SER A 93 3.82 -12.74 -7.11
CA SER A 93 3.22 -14.06 -7.26
C SER A 93 2.46 -14.28 -8.57
N LEU A 94 2.04 -13.19 -9.23
CA LEU A 94 1.45 -13.22 -10.57
C LEU A 94 2.51 -13.17 -11.69
N GLY A 95 3.81 -13.10 -11.37
CA GLY A 95 4.89 -12.93 -12.35
C GLY A 95 5.09 -11.47 -12.79
N HIS A 96 4.47 -10.51 -12.11
CA HIS A 96 4.54 -9.08 -12.39
C HIS A 96 5.08 -8.31 -11.18
N PRO A 97 6.36 -8.50 -10.77
CA PRO A 97 6.93 -7.79 -9.63
C PRO A 97 6.87 -6.27 -9.85
N LEU A 98 6.91 -5.49 -8.77
CA LEU A 98 7.03 -4.06 -8.88
C LEU A 98 8.39 -3.67 -9.48
N ALA A 99 8.41 -2.71 -10.39
CA ALA A 99 9.65 -2.16 -10.91
C ALA A 99 10.54 -1.67 -9.76
N GLY A 100 11.84 -1.98 -9.80
CA GLY A 100 12.81 -1.63 -8.77
C GLY A 100 12.74 -2.43 -7.48
N ASP A 101 11.90 -3.46 -7.40
CA ASP A 101 11.73 -4.31 -6.21
C ASP A 101 12.57 -5.58 -6.30
N ASP A 102 13.88 -5.46 -6.13
CA ASP A 102 14.83 -6.57 -6.21
C ASP A 102 14.59 -7.69 -5.17
N LEU A 103 13.95 -7.39 -4.06
CA LEU A 103 13.60 -8.40 -3.06
C LEU A 103 12.59 -9.43 -3.60
N TYR A 104 11.73 -9.01 -4.55
CA TYR A 104 10.69 -9.84 -5.13
C TYR A 104 10.81 -10.04 -6.65
N GLY A 105 12.01 -9.83 -7.19
CA GLY A 105 12.32 -10.12 -8.59
C GLY A 105 12.12 -8.96 -9.58
N GLY A 106 11.84 -7.75 -9.09
CA GLY A 106 11.77 -6.56 -9.93
C GLY A 106 13.17 -6.00 -10.26
N HIS A 107 13.29 -5.37 -11.42
CA HIS A 107 14.55 -4.88 -11.96
C HIS A 107 14.77 -3.40 -11.64
N ARG A 108 16.02 -3.03 -11.33
CA ARG A 108 16.40 -1.67 -10.89
C ARG A 108 16.89 -0.74 -12.00
N GLU A 109 16.92 -1.17 -13.26
CA GLU A 109 17.46 -0.38 -14.36
C GLU A 109 16.70 0.93 -14.59
N ARG A 110 15.39 0.96 -14.28
CA ARG A 110 14.53 2.11 -14.51
C ARG A 110 14.28 2.95 -13.27
N VAL A 111 14.34 2.34 -12.09
CA VAL A 111 14.10 3.01 -10.80
C VAL A 111 14.84 2.29 -9.68
N GLY A 112 15.53 3.04 -8.81
CA GLY A 112 16.40 2.50 -7.77
C GLY A 112 15.69 2.01 -6.49
N ARG A 113 14.36 2.06 -6.45
CA ARG A 113 13.52 1.62 -5.33
C ARG A 113 12.26 0.93 -5.82
N GLN A 114 11.60 0.17 -4.97
CA GLN A 114 10.29 -0.39 -5.35
C GLN A 114 9.33 0.72 -5.78
N ALA A 115 8.72 0.58 -6.94
CA ALA A 115 7.79 1.53 -7.53
C ALA A 115 6.41 1.41 -6.86
N LEU A 116 6.36 1.76 -5.57
CA LEU A 116 5.17 1.75 -4.73
C LEU A 116 5.02 3.10 -4.03
N HIS A 117 3.83 3.67 -4.07
CA HIS A 117 3.52 4.96 -3.46
C HIS A 117 2.14 4.93 -2.80
N CYS A 118 2.07 5.35 -1.53
CA CYS A 118 0.79 5.54 -0.84
C CYS A 118 0.22 6.89 -1.25
N ALA A 119 -0.74 6.87 -2.19
CA ALA A 119 -1.31 8.08 -2.79
C ALA A 119 -2.39 8.72 -1.92
N LYS A 120 -3.11 7.90 -1.14
CA LYS A 120 -4.20 8.40 -0.30
C LYS A 120 -4.32 7.56 0.97
N GLN A 121 -4.52 8.25 2.08
CA GLN A 121 -4.91 7.64 3.35
C GLN A 121 -6.12 8.38 3.91
N THR A 122 -7.16 7.63 4.27
CA THR A 122 -8.31 8.15 4.99
C THR A 122 -8.41 7.42 6.32
N TYR A 123 -8.52 8.16 7.40
CA TYR A 123 -8.64 7.63 8.75
C TYR A 123 -9.65 8.44 9.55
N THR A 124 -10.21 7.81 10.56
CA THR A 124 -11.23 8.40 11.41
C THR A 124 -10.65 8.60 12.80
N ILE A 125 -10.74 9.81 13.32
CA ILE A 125 -10.28 10.16 14.67
C ILE A 125 -11.46 10.62 15.52
N PRO A 126 -11.40 10.47 16.86
CA PRO A 126 -12.35 11.12 17.76
C PRO A 126 -12.31 12.64 17.56
N ALA A 127 -13.44 13.30 17.79
CA ALA A 127 -13.43 14.76 17.86
C ALA A 127 -12.54 15.22 19.03
N TYR A 128 -11.84 16.32 18.85
CA TYR A 128 -10.95 16.86 19.88
C TYR A 128 -10.98 18.38 19.87
N THR A 129 -10.73 18.97 21.04
CA THR A 129 -10.52 20.42 21.20
C THR A 129 -9.07 20.65 21.61
N PRO A 130 -8.30 21.46 20.84
CA PRO A 130 -6.98 21.90 21.26
C PRO A 130 -7.07 22.77 22.53
N MET A 131 -6.19 22.54 23.50
CA MET A 131 -6.04 23.30 24.71
C MET A 131 -4.58 23.76 24.87
N PRO A 132 -4.28 24.82 25.63
CA PRO A 132 -2.89 25.27 25.80
C PRO A 132 -1.96 24.16 26.33
N ASP A 133 -2.47 23.27 27.16
CA ASP A 133 -1.70 22.20 27.82
C ASP A 133 -1.92 20.81 27.16
N GLY A 134 -2.59 20.75 26.00
CA GLY A 134 -2.82 19.48 25.31
C GLY A 134 -4.07 19.44 24.44
N ILE A 135 -4.77 18.32 24.47
CA ILE A 135 -6.03 18.12 23.76
C ILE A 135 -7.08 17.48 24.68
N VAL A 136 -8.31 17.91 24.56
CA VAL A 136 -9.47 17.22 25.15
C VAL A 136 -10.15 16.41 24.04
N ILE A 137 -10.32 15.10 24.28
CA ILE A 137 -10.99 14.18 23.33
C ILE A 137 -12.45 14.06 23.74
N ASP A 138 -13.33 14.35 22.80
CA ASP A 138 -14.76 14.09 22.93
C ASP A 138 -15.09 12.74 22.32
N TRP A 139 -15.36 11.74 23.15
CA TRP A 139 -15.66 10.39 22.73
C TRP A 139 -17.12 10.20 22.28
N GLU A 140 -18.01 11.11 22.66
CA GLU A 140 -19.45 11.08 22.34
C GLU A 140 -19.77 11.82 21.04
N ALA A 141 -18.91 12.78 20.67
CA ALA A 141 -19.06 13.51 19.42
C ALA A 141 -18.81 12.63 18.19
N PRO A 142 -19.42 12.96 17.04
CA PRO A 142 -19.15 12.28 15.78
C PRO A 142 -17.67 12.30 15.43
N ARG A 143 -17.14 11.13 15.04
CA ARG A 143 -15.74 11.01 14.64
C ARG A 143 -15.46 11.83 13.38
N GLN A 144 -14.30 12.45 13.35
CA GLN A 144 -13.84 13.21 12.20
C GLN A 144 -13.11 12.29 11.21
N ARG A 145 -13.48 12.41 9.93
CA ARG A 145 -12.79 11.71 8.83
C ARG A 145 -11.73 12.64 8.22
N ILE A 146 -10.48 12.22 8.27
CA ILE A 146 -9.35 12.96 7.74
C ILE A 146 -8.80 12.20 6.54
N THR A 147 -8.63 12.90 5.44
CA THR A 147 -8.03 12.37 4.21
C THR A 147 -6.73 13.13 3.93
N VAL A 148 -5.66 12.37 3.69
CA VAL A 148 -4.36 12.89 3.26
C VAL A 148 -4.05 12.29 1.90
N GLU A 149 -3.72 13.13 0.94
CA GLU A 149 -3.35 12.74 -0.42
C GLU A 149 -1.91 13.17 -0.73
N SER A 150 -1.23 12.37 -1.53
CA SER A 150 0.12 12.63 -2.01
C SER A 150 0.20 12.28 -3.49
N PRO A 151 0.59 13.22 -4.36
CA PRO A 151 0.70 12.97 -5.79
C PRO A 151 1.76 11.91 -6.07
N LEU A 152 1.64 11.24 -7.22
CA LEU A 152 2.66 10.27 -7.66
C LEU A 152 4.02 10.98 -7.79
N PRO A 153 5.09 10.49 -7.16
CA PRO A 153 6.42 11.09 -7.23
C PRO A 153 6.97 11.16 -8.66
N ALA A 154 7.79 12.18 -8.94
CA ALA A 154 8.31 12.44 -10.28
C ALA A 154 9.13 11.27 -10.87
N ASP A 155 9.90 10.55 -10.03
CA ASP A 155 10.65 9.35 -10.43
C ASP A 155 9.72 8.22 -10.93
N LEU A 156 8.55 8.07 -10.32
CA LEU A 156 7.55 7.09 -10.75
C LEU A 156 6.73 7.60 -11.95
N GLN A 157 6.46 8.91 -12.03
CA GLN A 157 5.80 9.48 -13.20
C GLN A 157 6.64 9.29 -14.47
N ALA A 158 7.94 9.47 -14.37
CA ALA A 158 8.89 9.30 -15.48
C ALA A 158 8.86 7.90 -16.11
N LEU A 159 8.54 6.85 -15.32
CA LEU A 159 8.40 5.48 -15.84
C LEU A 159 7.23 5.32 -16.82
N LEU A 160 6.25 6.21 -16.78
CA LEU A 160 5.00 6.14 -17.53
C LEU A 160 4.91 7.18 -18.64
N THR A 161 5.93 8.02 -18.79
CA THR A 161 6.07 9.01 -19.87
C THR A 161 6.79 8.41 -21.08
N ASP A 162 6.76 9.13 -22.19
CA ASP A 162 7.44 8.76 -23.44
C ASP A 162 8.94 8.96 -23.34
#